data_6cbc583ad552fdad51dc69a7df3af645
#
_entry.id   6cbc583ad552fdad51dc69a7df3af645
#
_cell.length_a   1.000
_cell.length_b   1.000
_cell.length_c   1.000
_cell.angle_alpha   90.00
_cell.angle_beta   90.00
_cell.angle_gamma   90.00
#
_symmetry.space_group_name_H-M   'P 1'
#
loop_
_entity.id
_entity.type
_entity.pdbx_description
1 polymer ?
#
loop_
_entity_poly.entity_id
_entity_poly.type
_entity_poly.pdbx_seq_one_letter_code
_entity_poly.pdbx_strand_id
1 'polypeptide(L)'
;MTTSPNDLKLLHCPALSAIKAISGKWKTRILWLLRERRYHFGELRQILRGVSAKVLSEQIKQLEADGLIIRQEEMRQGIAYSFFVYSDYGRSLIPVLDELGTWGAEHAKRQEQKRSTAPI
;
A
#
# COMPACT_ATOMS: atom_id res chain seq x y z
N MET A 1 16.39 22.93 24.26
CA MET A 1 15.16 22.21 24.61
C MET A 1 15.47 20.74 24.82
N THR A 2 15.22 20.25 26.00
CA THR A 2 15.46 18.83 26.32
C THR A 2 14.24 18.01 25.91
N THR A 3 14.45 17.02 25.03
CA THR A 3 13.42 16.10 24.65
C THR A 3 13.26 15.04 25.76
N SER A 4 12.05 14.82 26.25
CA SER A 4 11.81 13.83 27.28
C SER A 4 12.02 12.40 26.70
N PRO A 5 12.32 11.40 27.56
CA PRO A 5 12.41 10.01 27.08
C PRO A 5 11.13 9.50 26.42
N ASN A 6 9.96 9.98 26.85
CA ASN A 6 8.69 9.61 26.24
C ASN A 6 8.55 10.19 24.83
N ASP A 7 9.00 11.43 24.63
CA ASP A 7 8.98 12.06 23.33
C ASP A 7 9.90 11.33 22.35
N LEU A 8 11.08 10.89 22.81
CA LEU A 8 12.01 10.09 22.00
C LEU A 8 11.40 8.76 21.57
N LYS A 9 10.67 8.11 22.45
CA LYS A 9 9.97 6.86 22.14
C LYS A 9 8.93 7.06 21.04
N LEU A 10 8.19 8.16 21.08
CA LEU A 10 7.20 8.49 20.07
C LEU A 10 7.84 8.83 18.72
N LEU A 11 8.95 9.58 18.74
CA LEU A 11 9.66 9.97 17.52
C LEU A 11 10.26 8.78 16.78
N HIS A 12 10.66 7.75 17.51
CA HIS A 12 11.32 6.57 16.95
C HIS A 12 10.43 5.30 17.02
N CYS A 13 9.11 5.47 16.90
CA CYS A 13 8.22 4.33 16.89
C CYS A 13 8.35 3.55 15.56
N PRO A 14 8.90 2.33 15.57
CA PRO A 14 9.06 1.55 14.34
C PRO A 14 7.74 1.23 13.65
N ALA A 15 6.67 1.01 14.43
CA ALA A 15 5.35 0.75 13.87
C ALA A 15 4.84 1.96 13.08
N LEU A 16 5.09 3.18 13.56
CA LEU A 16 4.69 4.39 12.87
C LEU A 16 5.43 4.55 11.53
N SER A 17 6.73 4.23 11.51
CA SER A 17 7.51 4.24 10.27
C SER A 17 6.90 3.30 9.22
N ALA A 18 6.54 2.10 9.63
CA ALA A 18 5.91 1.13 8.74
C ALA A 18 4.55 1.63 8.24
N ILE A 19 3.73 2.14 9.14
CA ILE A 19 2.40 2.66 8.79
C ILE A 19 2.51 3.81 7.80
N LYS A 20 3.43 4.74 8.02
CA LYS A 20 3.65 5.87 7.10
C LYS A 20 4.02 5.41 5.69
N ALA A 21 4.83 4.36 5.59
CA ALA A 21 5.28 3.84 4.29
C ALA A 21 4.14 3.26 3.46
N ILE A 22 3.13 2.67 4.11
CA ILE A 22 2.06 1.92 3.44
C ILE A 22 0.68 2.56 3.55
N SER A 23 0.51 3.57 4.42
CA SER A 23 -0.81 4.13 4.68
C SER A 23 -1.29 5.04 3.57
N GLY A 24 -2.61 5.16 3.51
CA GLY A 24 -3.31 5.96 2.51
C GLY A 24 -4.24 5.08 1.71
N LYS A 25 -5.30 5.68 1.23
CA LYS A 25 -6.35 4.97 0.48
C LYS A 25 -5.78 4.18 -0.72
N TRP A 26 -4.85 4.79 -1.44
CA TRP A 26 -4.36 4.21 -2.70
C TRP A 26 -3.09 3.39 -2.55
N LYS A 27 -2.12 3.84 -1.72
CA LYS A 27 -0.86 3.12 -1.51
C LYS A 27 -1.07 1.70 -1.01
N THR A 28 -1.88 1.55 0.02
CA THR A 28 -2.17 0.23 0.60
C THR A 28 -2.78 -0.69 -0.45
N ARG A 29 -3.71 -0.18 -1.23
CA ARG A 29 -4.38 -0.97 -2.27
C ARG A 29 -3.44 -1.35 -3.42
N ILE A 30 -2.58 -0.43 -3.83
CA ILE A 30 -1.56 -0.72 -4.86
C ILE A 30 -0.64 -1.84 -4.37
N LEU A 31 -0.09 -1.70 -3.17
CA LEU A 31 0.79 -2.70 -2.59
C LEU A 31 0.10 -4.05 -2.42
N TRP A 32 -1.16 -4.05 -2.03
CA TRP A 32 -1.96 -5.26 -1.90
C TRP A 32 -2.09 -6.00 -3.23
N LEU A 33 -2.40 -5.27 -4.30
CA LEU A 33 -2.54 -5.85 -5.64
C LEU A 33 -1.22 -6.41 -6.15
N LEU A 34 -0.12 -5.70 -5.97
CA LEU A 34 1.19 -6.13 -6.45
C LEU A 34 1.72 -7.39 -5.76
N ARG A 35 1.14 -7.80 -4.63
CA ARG A 35 1.45 -9.09 -3.99
C ARG A 35 1.18 -10.28 -4.93
N GLU A 36 0.17 -10.15 -5.75
CA GLU A 36 -0.32 -11.25 -6.60
C GLU A 36 0.47 -11.36 -7.89
N ARG A 37 0.71 -10.23 -8.54
CA ARG A 37 1.42 -10.18 -9.82
C ARG A 37 1.79 -8.75 -10.17
N ARG A 38 2.52 -8.57 -11.26
CA ARG A 38 2.73 -7.22 -11.80
C ARG A 38 1.46 -6.71 -12.45
N TYR A 39 1.27 -5.41 -12.37
CA TYR A 39 0.18 -4.69 -13.02
C TYR A 39 0.75 -3.51 -13.78
N HIS A 40 0.21 -3.21 -14.95
CA HIS A 40 0.57 -1.98 -15.63
C HIS A 40 -0.35 -0.84 -15.19
N PHE A 41 0.04 0.38 -15.51
CA PHE A 41 -0.64 1.60 -15.07
C PHE A 41 -2.15 1.58 -15.38
N GLY A 42 -2.50 1.22 -16.62
CA GLY A 42 -3.90 1.17 -17.04
C GLY A 42 -4.74 0.18 -16.24
N GLU A 43 -4.17 -0.99 -15.94
CA GLU A 43 -4.85 -1.99 -15.11
C GLU A 43 -5.10 -1.48 -13.70
N LEU A 44 -4.08 -0.87 -13.09
CA LEU A 44 -4.21 -0.32 -11.74
C LEU A 44 -5.30 0.76 -11.70
N ARG A 45 -5.31 1.65 -12.69
CA ARG A 45 -6.32 2.71 -12.75
C ARG A 45 -7.73 2.15 -12.89
N GLN A 46 -7.88 1.09 -13.66
CA GLN A 46 -9.16 0.44 -13.88
C GLN A 46 -9.68 -0.27 -12.64
N ILE A 47 -8.79 -1.01 -11.94
CA ILE A 47 -9.14 -1.74 -10.72
C ILE A 47 -9.40 -0.78 -9.56
N LEU A 48 -8.58 0.26 -9.43
CA LEU A 48 -8.70 1.26 -8.37
C LEU A 48 -9.72 2.33 -8.79
N ARG A 49 -10.97 1.97 -8.73
CA ARG A 49 -12.07 2.84 -9.14
C ARG A 49 -12.04 4.17 -8.40
N GLY A 50 -12.15 5.25 -9.15
CA GLY A 50 -12.20 6.60 -8.60
C GLY A 50 -10.84 7.28 -8.48
N VAL A 51 -9.74 6.57 -8.73
CA VAL A 51 -8.43 7.20 -8.73
C VAL A 51 -8.20 7.94 -10.06
N SER A 52 -7.74 9.19 -9.99
CA SER A 52 -7.33 9.91 -11.17
C SER A 52 -5.95 9.45 -11.62
N ALA A 53 -5.64 9.66 -12.90
CA ALA A 53 -4.30 9.36 -13.43
C ALA A 53 -3.22 10.15 -12.67
N LYS A 54 -3.51 11.39 -12.33
CA LYS A 54 -2.59 12.25 -11.58
C LYS A 54 -2.29 11.68 -10.19
N VAL A 55 -3.32 11.35 -9.43
CA VAL A 55 -3.17 10.82 -8.07
C VAL A 55 -2.47 9.46 -8.10
N LEU A 56 -2.86 8.58 -9.02
CA LEU A 56 -2.21 7.27 -9.15
C LEU A 56 -0.72 7.43 -9.45
N SER A 57 -0.38 8.31 -10.39
CA SER A 57 1.02 8.58 -10.73
C SER A 57 1.81 9.11 -9.54
N GLU A 58 1.23 10.01 -8.75
CA GLU A 58 1.85 10.56 -7.54
C GLU A 58 2.10 9.47 -6.49
N GLN A 59 1.12 8.61 -6.26
CA GLN A 59 1.25 7.53 -5.28
C GLN A 59 2.32 6.52 -5.70
N ILE A 60 2.33 6.16 -6.97
CA ILE A 60 3.35 5.25 -7.52
C ILE A 60 4.76 5.86 -7.35
N LYS A 61 4.92 7.14 -7.67
CA LYS A 61 6.20 7.83 -7.52
C LYS A 61 6.68 7.83 -6.08
N GLN A 62 5.78 8.01 -5.12
CA GLN A 62 6.14 7.95 -3.70
C GLN A 62 6.61 6.55 -3.31
N LEU A 63 5.92 5.50 -3.78
CA LEU A 63 6.32 4.11 -3.52
C LEU A 63 7.68 3.79 -4.18
N GLU A 64 7.93 4.31 -5.36
CA GLU A 64 9.21 4.19 -6.04
C GLU A 64 10.32 4.93 -5.27
N ALA A 65 10.03 6.15 -4.82
CA ALA A 65 10.97 6.97 -4.05
C ALA A 65 11.36 6.30 -2.72
N ASP A 66 10.39 5.62 -2.09
CA ASP A 66 10.65 4.85 -0.86
C ASP A 66 11.38 3.52 -1.14
N GLY A 67 11.62 3.20 -2.41
CA GLY A 67 12.33 2.00 -2.80
C GLY A 67 11.52 0.72 -2.70
N LEU A 68 10.20 0.80 -2.56
CA LEU A 68 9.35 -0.36 -2.36
C LEU A 68 8.95 -1.05 -3.67
N ILE A 69 8.80 -0.28 -4.74
CA ILE A 69 8.44 -0.81 -6.06
C ILE A 69 9.37 -0.26 -7.13
N ILE A 70 9.45 -0.98 -8.22
CA ILE A 70 10.20 -0.58 -9.41
C ILE A 70 9.31 -0.66 -10.63
N ARG A 71 9.68 0.09 -11.66
CA ARG A 71 8.99 0.15 -12.93
C ARG A 71 9.69 -0.74 -13.94
N GLN A 72 8.92 -1.52 -14.68
CA GLN A 72 9.40 -2.32 -15.82
C GLN A 72 8.72 -1.81 -17.07
N GLU A 73 9.50 -1.25 -17.99
CA GLU A 73 8.98 -0.82 -19.29
C GLU A 73 8.96 -2.00 -20.24
N GLU A 74 7.87 -2.16 -20.99
CA GLU A 74 7.72 -3.25 -21.94
C GLU A 74 6.97 -2.76 -23.17
N MET A 75 7.48 -3.11 -24.34
CA MET A 75 6.81 -2.83 -25.62
C MET A 75 6.02 -4.05 -26.04
N ARG A 76 4.74 -3.85 -26.35
CA ARG A 76 3.88 -4.90 -26.90
C ARG A 76 3.14 -4.32 -28.10
N GLN A 77 3.38 -4.89 -29.28
CA GLN A 77 2.75 -4.47 -30.52
C GLN A 77 2.88 -2.96 -30.77
N GLY A 78 4.08 -2.42 -30.51
CA GLY A 78 4.37 -1.01 -30.71
C GLY A 78 3.86 -0.08 -29.61
N ILE A 79 3.22 -0.61 -28.57
CA ILE A 79 2.69 0.18 -27.46
C ILE A 79 3.59 -0.01 -26.23
N ALA A 80 3.96 1.10 -25.61
CA ALA A 80 4.77 1.08 -24.38
C ALA A 80 3.87 0.90 -23.17
N TYR A 81 4.21 -0.09 -22.34
CA TYR A 81 3.53 -0.35 -21.07
C TYR A 81 4.51 -0.19 -19.92
N SER A 82 4.05 0.46 -18.86
CA SER A 82 4.79 0.54 -17.59
C SER A 82 4.17 -0.42 -16.62
N PHE A 83 4.90 -1.49 -16.30
CA PHE A 83 4.49 -2.46 -15.27
C PHE A 83 5.18 -2.13 -13.96
N PHE A 84 4.55 -2.48 -12.86
CA PHE A 84 5.08 -2.24 -11.51
C PHE A 84 5.18 -3.55 -10.77
N VAL A 85 6.31 -3.73 -10.07
CA VAL A 85 6.60 -4.89 -9.24
C VAL A 85 7.29 -4.43 -7.96
N TYR A 86 7.28 -5.27 -6.95
CA TYR A 86 8.09 -5.02 -5.75
C TYR A 86 9.58 -5.03 -6.12
N SER A 87 10.33 -4.12 -5.53
CA SER A 87 11.79 -4.20 -5.51
C SER A 87 12.21 -5.38 -4.62
N ASP A 88 13.49 -5.78 -4.67
CA ASP A 88 14.00 -6.80 -3.75
C ASP A 88 13.78 -6.40 -2.30
N TYR A 89 14.03 -5.14 -1.98
CA TYR A 89 13.75 -4.59 -0.66
C TYR A 89 12.25 -4.63 -0.34
N GLY A 90 11.42 -4.19 -1.27
CA GLY A 90 9.97 -4.13 -1.08
C GLY A 90 9.32 -5.48 -0.85
N ARG A 91 9.92 -6.56 -1.35
CA ARG A 91 9.42 -7.92 -1.11
C ARG A 91 9.36 -8.29 0.36
N SER A 92 10.22 -7.69 1.18
CA SER A 92 10.19 -7.91 2.64
C SER A 92 8.90 -7.43 3.27
N LEU A 93 8.15 -6.56 2.59
CA LEU A 93 6.86 -6.06 3.06
C LEU A 93 5.72 -7.06 2.84
N ILE A 94 5.85 -7.98 1.90
CA ILE A 94 4.77 -8.91 1.55
C ILE A 94 4.26 -9.71 2.75
N PRO A 95 5.12 -10.36 3.54
CA PRO A 95 4.64 -11.08 4.74
C PRO A 95 3.92 -10.16 5.73
N VAL A 96 4.37 -8.92 5.86
CA VAL A 96 3.74 -7.93 6.75
C VAL A 96 2.33 -7.61 6.25
N LEU A 97 2.17 -7.41 4.94
CA LEU A 97 0.86 -7.16 4.35
C LEU A 97 -0.07 -8.36 4.49
N ASP A 98 0.46 -9.57 4.34
CA ASP A 98 -0.33 -10.79 4.53
C ASP A 98 -0.87 -10.88 5.95
N GLU A 99 -0.03 -10.60 6.95
CA GLU A 99 -0.46 -10.57 8.35
C GLU A 99 -1.48 -9.46 8.61
N LEU A 100 -1.25 -8.27 8.06
CA LEU A 100 -2.22 -7.18 8.15
C LEU A 100 -3.55 -7.55 7.53
N GLY A 101 -3.52 -8.25 6.39
CA GLY A 101 -4.73 -8.71 5.71
C GLY A 101 -5.51 -9.70 6.56
N THR A 102 -4.83 -10.65 7.20
CA THR A 102 -5.45 -11.62 8.10
C THR A 102 -6.12 -10.92 9.29
N TRP A 103 -5.38 -10.02 9.93
CA TRP A 103 -5.92 -9.26 11.06
C TRP A 103 -7.09 -8.37 10.62
N GLY A 104 -6.92 -7.68 9.48
CA GLY A 104 -7.93 -6.78 8.95
C GLY A 104 -9.22 -7.47 8.56
N ALA A 105 -9.15 -8.66 7.98
CA ALA A 105 -10.33 -9.45 7.62
C ALA A 105 -11.13 -9.83 8.87
N GLU A 106 -10.45 -10.27 9.93
CA GLU A 106 -11.11 -10.61 11.20
C GLU A 106 -11.72 -9.37 11.85
N HIS A 107 -10.98 -8.27 11.83
CA HIS A 107 -11.48 -7.01 12.38
C HIS A 107 -12.72 -6.52 11.64
N ALA A 108 -12.74 -6.61 10.32
CA ALA A 108 -13.90 -6.24 9.50
C ALA A 108 -15.13 -7.07 9.86
N LYS A 109 -14.96 -8.37 10.08
CA LYS A 109 -16.02 -9.26 10.53
C LYS A 109 -16.61 -8.83 11.86
N ARG A 110 -15.75 -8.49 12.81
CA ARG A 110 -16.18 -8.03 14.14
C ARG A 110 -16.96 -6.73 14.07
N GLN A 111 -16.54 -5.81 13.21
CA GLN A 111 -17.25 -4.54 13.01
C GLN A 111 -18.63 -4.77 12.37
N GLU A 112 -18.70 -5.68 11.42
CA GLU A 112 -19.95 -6.04 10.76
C GLU A 112 -20.93 -6.70 11.73
N GLN A 113 -20.47 -7.62 12.57
CA GLN A 113 -21.28 -8.26 13.61
C GLN A 113 -21.81 -7.21 14.60
N LYS A 114 -20.99 -6.25 14.99
CA LYS A 114 -21.41 -5.14 15.87
C LYS A 114 -22.56 -4.35 15.25
N ARG A 115 -22.50 -4.06 13.96
CA ARG A 115 -23.55 -3.33 13.24
C ARG A 115 -24.86 -4.15 13.20
N SER A 116 -24.74 -5.46 12.96
CA SER A 116 -25.90 -6.35 12.89
C SER A 116 -26.61 -6.51 14.23
N THR A 117 -25.89 -6.40 15.35
CA THR A 117 -26.45 -6.56 16.70
C THR A 117 -26.74 -5.23 17.39
N ALA A 118 -26.45 -4.11 16.75
CA ALA A 118 -26.72 -2.79 17.33
C ALA A 118 -28.22 -2.59 17.47
N PRO A 119 -28.68 -2.07 18.62
CA PRO A 119 -30.11 -1.74 18.79
C PRO A 119 -30.51 -0.63 17.81
N ILE A 120 -31.70 -0.77 17.27
CA ILE A 120 -32.25 0.19 16.31
C ILE A 120 -32.72 1.45 17.03
#